data_b5f03bf68f43f0ed6c78190d2089bdd1
#
_entry.id   b5f03bf68f43f0ed6c78190d2089bdd1
#
_cell.length_a   1.000
_cell.length_b   1.000
_cell.length_c   1.000
_cell.angle_alpha   90.00
_cell.angle_beta   90.00
_cell.angle_gamma   90.00
#
_symmetry.space_group_name_H-M   'P 1'
#
loop_
_entity.id
_entity.type
_entity.pdbx_description
1 polymer ?
#
loop_
_entity_poly.entity_id
_entity_poly.type
_entity_poly.pdbx_seq_one_letter_code
_entity_poly.pdbx_strand_id
1 'polypeptide(L)'
;MNSIDILKEISNSNNGLIQTKTALEQGVSRASLSKLCKDGKISRISMGQYVLSEELHDEMLSLQLRSNLIIFSHESALFLNKISERTPFEHAVTIPSSKTLSRSISSECKIYYIKDDLHELGKTQLPTTMGSLVWTYDMERTICDIIRSRNRIADETFLSSIKQYASSSHKNLA
;
A
#
# COMPACT_ATOMS: atom_id res chain seq x y z
N MET A 1 1.30 22.28 -23.92
CA MET A 1 2.10 21.49 -22.97
C MET A 1 2.35 20.10 -23.59
N ASN A 2 3.58 19.63 -23.60
CA ASN A 2 3.89 18.32 -24.18
C ASN A 2 3.36 17.20 -23.23
N SER A 3 2.97 16.04 -23.78
CA SER A 3 2.47 14.91 -23.00
C SER A 3 3.41 14.52 -21.84
N ILE A 4 4.72 14.61 -22.03
CA ILE A 4 5.69 14.27 -20.96
C ILE A 4 5.67 15.31 -19.83
N ASP A 5 5.41 16.58 -20.11
CA ASP A 5 5.35 17.63 -19.08
C ASP A 5 4.11 17.43 -18.21
N ILE A 6 2.97 17.06 -18.82
CA ILE A 6 1.75 16.71 -18.12
C ILE A 6 2.01 15.50 -17.19
N LEU A 7 2.69 14.46 -17.70
CA LEU A 7 2.99 13.28 -16.90
C LEU A 7 3.94 13.57 -15.74
N LYS A 8 4.88 14.51 -15.90
CA LYS A 8 5.74 14.97 -14.80
C LYS A 8 4.95 15.67 -13.69
N GLU A 9 3.98 16.51 -14.06
CA GLU A 9 3.10 17.16 -13.07
C GLU A 9 2.24 16.12 -12.31
N ILE A 10 1.69 15.13 -13.02
CA ILE A 10 0.94 14.03 -12.41
C ILE A 10 1.85 13.23 -11.46
N SER A 11 3.05 12.87 -11.89
CA SER A 11 4.03 12.14 -11.08
C SER A 11 4.38 12.89 -9.80
N ASN A 12 4.70 14.17 -9.90
CA ASN A 12 5.02 15.01 -8.76
C ASN A 12 3.87 15.13 -7.74
N SER A 13 2.63 15.17 -8.25
CA SER A 13 1.42 15.29 -7.41
C SER A 13 1.00 13.97 -6.76
N ASN A 14 1.49 12.82 -7.24
CA ASN A 14 1.08 11.49 -6.82
C ASN A 14 2.27 10.59 -6.40
N ASN A 15 3.28 11.18 -5.80
CA ASN A 15 4.45 10.46 -5.25
C ASN A 15 5.07 9.46 -6.25
N GLY A 16 5.33 9.93 -7.47
CA GLY A 16 5.94 9.17 -8.55
C GLY A 16 4.97 8.33 -9.39
N LEU A 17 3.69 8.22 -9.00
CA LEU A 17 2.74 7.34 -9.65
C LEU A 17 1.89 8.06 -10.71
N ILE A 18 1.81 7.48 -11.90
CA ILE A 18 0.98 7.93 -13.01
C ILE A 18 -0.10 6.90 -13.30
N GLN A 19 -1.36 7.22 -13.07
CA GLN A 19 -2.49 6.38 -13.46
C GLN A 19 -2.96 6.71 -14.86
N THR A 20 -3.30 5.68 -15.66
CA THR A 20 -3.89 5.88 -16.99
C THR A 20 -5.12 6.78 -16.94
N LYS A 21 -5.99 6.60 -15.94
CA LYS A 21 -7.21 7.39 -15.78
C LYS A 21 -6.87 8.87 -15.66
N THR A 22 -6.01 9.25 -14.74
CA THR A 22 -5.58 10.63 -14.51
C THR A 22 -4.89 11.23 -15.75
N ALA A 23 -4.04 10.43 -16.42
CA ALA A 23 -3.39 10.87 -17.65
C ALA A 23 -4.39 11.19 -18.78
N LEU A 24 -5.41 10.34 -18.96
CA LEU A 24 -6.47 10.57 -19.94
C LEU A 24 -7.30 11.81 -19.60
N GLU A 25 -7.66 12.01 -18.33
CA GLU A 25 -8.40 13.19 -17.85
C GLU A 25 -7.65 14.50 -18.11
N GLN A 26 -6.31 14.44 -18.11
CA GLN A 26 -5.44 15.58 -18.42
C GLN A 26 -5.01 15.64 -19.89
N GLY A 27 -5.66 14.89 -20.76
CA GLY A 27 -5.49 14.99 -22.22
C GLY A 27 -4.35 14.15 -22.80
N VAL A 28 -3.68 13.30 -22.02
CA VAL A 28 -2.65 12.38 -22.53
C VAL A 28 -3.33 11.10 -23.04
N SER A 29 -3.24 10.83 -24.34
CA SER A 29 -3.87 9.65 -24.95
C SER A 29 -3.15 8.35 -24.60
N ARG A 30 -3.88 7.20 -24.71
CA ARG A 30 -3.26 5.87 -24.58
C ARG A 30 -2.15 5.62 -25.60
N ALA A 31 -2.29 6.17 -26.80
CA ALA A 31 -1.26 6.09 -27.84
C ALA A 31 0.02 6.84 -27.42
N SER A 32 -0.13 8.03 -26.81
CA SER A 32 0.98 8.80 -26.25
C SER A 32 1.68 8.04 -25.12
N LEU A 33 0.93 7.42 -24.20
CA LEU A 33 1.51 6.59 -23.13
C LEU A 33 2.29 5.41 -23.70
N SER A 34 1.73 4.71 -24.69
CA SER A 34 2.41 3.60 -25.37
C SER A 34 3.69 4.03 -26.07
N LYS A 35 3.66 5.19 -26.75
CA LYS A 35 4.85 5.76 -27.41
C LYS A 35 5.92 6.12 -26.38
N LEU A 36 5.57 6.82 -25.30
CA LEU A 36 6.51 7.22 -24.26
C LEU A 36 7.14 6.02 -23.54
N CYS A 37 6.39 4.91 -23.39
CA CYS A 37 6.94 3.64 -22.91
C CYS A 37 7.99 3.06 -23.88
N LYS A 38 7.69 3.04 -25.18
CA LYS A 38 8.63 2.56 -26.21
C LYS A 38 9.89 3.42 -26.28
N ASP A 39 9.74 4.73 -26.08
CA ASP A 39 10.83 5.70 -26.09
C ASP A 39 11.63 5.67 -24.76
N GLY A 40 11.27 4.79 -23.82
CA GLY A 40 11.95 4.64 -22.52
C GLY A 40 11.80 5.82 -21.56
N LYS A 41 10.83 6.71 -21.80
CA LYS A 41 10.59 7.90 -20.96
C LYS A 41 9.71 7.62 -19.74
N ILE A 42 8.87 6.62 -19.84
CA ILE A 42 8.05 6.08 -18.74
C ILE A 42 8.15 4.56 -18.74
N SER A 43 7.98 3.97 -17.58
CA SER A 43 7.91 2.50 -17.40
C SER A 43 6.55 2.09 -16.86
N ARG A 44 5.99 1.02 -17.41
CA ARG A 44 4.75 0.44 -16.91
C ARG A 44 5.06 -0.51 -15.76
N ILE A 45 4.55 -0.20 -14.56
CA ILE A 45 4.77 -1.02 -13.35
C ILE A 45 3.65 -2.03 -13.12
N SER A 46 2.42 -1.69 -13.53
CA SER A 46 1.27 -2.60 -13.46
C SER A 46 0.19 -2.20 -14.47
N MET A 47 -0.94 -2.91 -14.48
CA MET A 47 -2.06 -2.54 -15.35
C MET A 47 -2.57 -1.14 -15.01
N GLY A 48 -2.45 -0.22 -15.96
CA GLY A 48 -2.93 1.14 -15.81
C GLY A 48 -2.06 2.06 -14.93
N GLN A 49 -0.88 1.62 -14.53
CA GLN A 49 0.05 2.39 -13.71
C GLN A 49 1.42 2.50 -14.37
N TYR A 50 1.96 3.70 -14.36
CA TYR A 50 3.26 4.04 -14.93
C TYR A 50 4.05 4.91 -13.95
N VAL A 51 5.36 4.93 -14.15
CA VAL A 51 6.32 5.81 -13.46
C VAL A 51 7.20 6.48 -14.50
N LEU A 52 7.74 7.65 -14.20
CA LEU A 52 8.81 8.21 -15.01
C LEU A 52 10.04 7.30 -14.88
N SER A 53 10.77 7.10 -15.99
CA SER A 53 11.95 6.26 -15.96
C SER A 53 12.94 6.80 -14.93
N GLU A 54 13.49 5.90 -14.09
CA GLU A 54 14.45 6.18 -13.01
C GLU A 54 13.88 6.92 -11.78
N GLU A 55 12.58 7.16 -11.69
CA GLU A 55 11.97 7.73 -10.49
C GLU A 55 11.42 6.66 -9.54
N LEU A 56 11.55 6.94 -8.25
CA LEU A 56 10.92 6.15 -7.19
C LEU A 56 9.42 6.46 -7.15
N HIS A 57 8.64 5.47 -6.78
CA HIS A 57 7.20 5.61 -6.59
C HIS A 57 6.76 4.96 -5.27
N ASP A 58 5.58 5.36 -4.80
CA ASP A 58 4.99 4.80 -3.60
C ASP A 58 4.36 3.43 -3.90
N GLU A 59 5.07 2.35 -3.53
CA GLU A 59 4.61 0.98 -3.76
C GLU A 59 3.32 0.65 -3.00
N MET A 60 3.15 1.17 -1.78
CA MET A 60 1.93 0.94 -0.99
C MET A 60 0.73 1.62 -1.64
N LEU A 61 0.89 2.87 -2.09
CA LEU A 61 -0.15 3.56 -2.84
C LEU A 61 -0.48 2.83 -4.15
N SER A 62 0.55 2.41 -4.89
CA SER A 62 0.39 1.64 -6.12
C SER A 62 -0.44 0.38 -5.90
N LEU A 63 -0.12 -0.39 -4.86
CA LEU A 63 -0.84 -1.63 -4.52
C LEU A 63 -2.30 -1.35 -4.14
N GLN A 64 -2.54 -0.35 -3.29
CA GLN A 64 -3.89 0.00 -2.82
C GLN A 64 -4.80 0.49 -3.96
N LEU A 65 -4.28 1.27 -4.89
CA LEU A 65 -5.05 1.80 -6.02
C LEU A 65 -5.48 0.73 -7.04
N ARG A 66 -4.92 -0.48 -6.94
CA ARG A 66 -5.29 -1.62 -7.79
C ARG A 66 -6.48 -2.42 -7.24
N SER A 67 -6.80 -2.28 -5.95
CA SER A 67 -7.96 -2.93 -5.32
C SER A 67 -8.42 -2.19 -4.07
N ASN A 68 -9.71 -1.88 -4.04
CA ASN A 68 -10.37 -1.28 -2.87
C ASN A 68 -10.57 -2.25 -1.69
N LEU A 69 -10.25 -3.54 -1.88
CA LEU A 69 -10.33 -4.55 -0.82
C LEU A 69 -9.12 -4.52 0.12
N ILE A 70 -8.02 -3.88 -0.30
CA ILE A 70 -6.76 -3.90 0.43
C ILE A 70 -6.81 -2.95 1.62
N ILE A 71 -6.54 -3.50 2.80
CA ILE A 71 -6.18 -2.76 4.01
C ILE A 71 -4.82 -3.30 4.46
N PHE A 72 -3.81 -2.44 4.57
CA PHE A 72 -2.50 -2.83 5.09
C PHE A 72 -2.62 -3.29 6.53
N SER A 73 -1.99 -4.41 6.86
CA SER A 73 -2.17 -5.08 8.14
C SER A 73 -0.86 -5.69 8.65
N HIS A 74 -0.90 -6.31 9.82
CA HIS A 74 0.21 -7.06 10.40
C HIS A 74 1.54 -6.28 10.33
N GLU A 75 2.59 -6.83 9.71
CA GLU A 75 3.91 -6.22 9.65
C GLU A 75 3.89 -4.85 8.93
N SER A 76 3.06 -4.69 7.90
CA SER A 76 2.90 -3.39 7.21
C SER A 76 2.21 -2.35 8.10
N ALA A 77 1.20 -2.75 8.86
CA ALA A 77 0.52 -1.87 9.80
C ALA A 77 1.40 -1.53 11.02
N LEU A 78 2.22 -2.47 11.51
CA LEU A 78 3.22 -2.18 12.55
C LEU A 78 4.17 -1.07 12.11
N PHE A 79 4.63 -1.13 10.86
CA PHE A 79 5.51 -0.12 10.29
C PHE A 79 4.80 1.24 10.14
N LEU A 80 3.59 1.26 9.57
CA LEU A 80 2.80 2.49 9.40
C LEU A 80 2.44 3.16 10.74
N ASN A 81 2.12 2.35 11.76
CA ASN A 81 1.85 2.82 13.13
C ASN A 81 3.11 3.17 13.92
N LYS A 82 4.30 3.05 13.33
CA LYS A 82 5.60 3.30 13.97
C LYS A 82 5.87 2.44 15.23
N ILE A 83 5.25 1.27 15.29
CA ILE A 83 5.53 0.24 16.30
C ILE A 83 6.78 -0.55 15.89
N SER A 84 7.03 -0.69 14.59
CA SER A 84 8.25 -1.29 14.05
C SER A 84 8.98 -0.27 13.18
N GLU A 85 10.29 -0.14 13.39
CA GLU A 85 11.17 0.64 12.51
C GLU A 85 11.60 -0.15 11.27
N ARG A 86 11.42 -1.47 11.30
CA ARG A 86 11.77 -2.36 10.19
C ARG A 86 10.72 -2.26 9.09
N THR A 87 11.14 -1.84 7.91
CA THR A 87 10.32 -1.94 6.70
C THR A 87 10.00 -3.42 6.44
N PRO A 88 8.72 -3.79 6.25
CA PRO A 88 8.37 -5.17 5.94
C PRO A 88 8.99 -5.59 4.61
N PHE A 89 9.48 -6.82 4.56
CA PHE A 89 10.09 -7.40 3.36
C PHE A 89 9.05 -7.62 2.25
N GLU A 90 7.83 -7.89 2.65
CA GLU A 90 6.66 -8.09 1.79
C GLU A 90 5.48 -7.34 2.41
N HIS A 91 4.69 -6.67 1.58
CA HIS A 91 3.51 -5.96 2.08
C HIS A 91 2.46 -6.95 2.59
N ALA A 92 2.08 -6.81 3.86
CA ALA A 92 1.01 -7.57 4.47
C ALA A 92 -0.32 -6.83 4.33
N VAL A 93 -1.34 -7.51 3.81
CA VAL A 93 -2.67 -6.94 3.58
C VAL A 93 -3.75 -7.88 4.09
N THR A 94 -4.87 -7.32 4.53
CA THR A 94 -6.06 -8.08 4.92
C THR A 94 -7.20 -7.76 3.96
N ILE A 95 -7.92 -8.81 3.56
CA ILE A 95 -9.13 -8.71 2.72
C ILE A 95 -10.27 -9.53 3.34
N PRO A 96 -11.53 -9.25 2.96
CA PRO A 96 -12.67 -10.07 3.38
C PRO A 96 -12.51 -11.51 2.92
N SER A 97 -12.90 -12.48 3.77
CA SER A 97 -12.77 -13.91 3.46
C SER A 97 -13.66 -14.38 2.30
N SER A 98 -14.72 -13.63 1.98
CA SER A 98 -15.59 -13.88 0.82
C SER A 98 -15.00 -13.37 -0.51
N LYS A 99 -13.85 -12.67 -0.48
CA LYS A 99 -13.25 -12.02 -1.64
C LYS A 99 -11.87 -12.60 -1.97
N THR A 100 -11.43 -12.35 -3.20
CA THR A 100 -10.10 -12.72 -3.68
C THR A 100 -9.47 -11.57 -4.44
N LEU A 101 -8.14 -11.49 -4.41
CA LEU A 101 -7.37 -10.57 -5.23
C LEU A 101 -6.98 -11.24 -6.55
N SER A 102 -6.79 -10.43 -7.59
CA SER A 102 -6.23 -10.94 -8.85
C SER A 102 -4.82 -11.51 -8.61
N ARG A 103 -4.42 -12.46 -9.46
CA ARG A 103 -3.09 -13.10 -9.35
C ARG A 103 -1.94 -12.09 -9.38
N SER A 104 -2.08 -11.04 -10.18
CA SER A 104 -1.06 -9.98 -10.30
C SER A 104 -0.88 -9.18 -9.01
N ILE A 105 -1.91 -9.09 -8.15
CA ILE A 105 -1.81 -8.43 -6.85
C ILE A 105 -1.37 -9.43 -5.78
N SER A 106 -1.97 -10.61 -5.77
CA SER A 106 -1.70 -11.63 -4.75
C SER A 106 -0.26 -12.17 -4.77
N SER A 107 0.45 -12.03 -5.88
CA SER A 107 1.87 -12.39 -5.98
C SER A 107 2.83 -11.34 -5.40
N GLU A 108 2.33 -10.14 -5.07
CA GLU A 108 3.13 -9.02 -4.57
C GLU A 108 2.92 -8.75 -3.08
N CYS A 109 2.04 -9.51 -2.40
CA CYS A 109 1.73 -9.25 -1.01
C CYS A 109 1.35 -10.53 -0.23
N LYS A 110 1.61 -10.50 1.07
CA LYS A 110 1.19 -11.52 2.03
C LYS A 110 -0.26 -11.25 2.43
N ILE A 111 -1.16 -12.18 2.07
CA ILE A 111 -2.60 -11.97 2.27
C ILE A 111 -3.06 -12.65 3.56
N TYR A 112 -3.82 -11.89 4.34
CA TYR A 112 -4.58 -12.36 5.49
C TYR A 112 -6.08 -12.21 5.19
N TYR A 113 -6.87 -13.11 5.75
CA TYR A 113 -8.31 -13.14 5.55
C TYR A 113 -9.03 -12.92 6.88
N ILE A 114 -10.10 -12.15 6.83
CA ILE A 114 -10.96 -11.86 7.97
C ILE A 114 -12.43 -12.01 7.58
N LYS A 115 -13.31 -12.27 8.54
CA LYS A 115 -14.75 -12.21 8.30
C LYS A 115 -15.15 -10.84 7.77
N ASP A 116 -16.09 -10.81 6.84
CA ASP A 116 -16.49 -9.61 6.11
C ASP A 116 -16.95 -8.47 7.04
N ASP A 117 -17.69 -8.81 8.11
CA ASP A 117 -18.17 -7.87 9.13
C ASP A 117 -17.05 -7.26 10.00
N LEU A 118 -15.87 -7.89 10.04
CA LEU A 118 -14.72 -7.43 10.80
C LEU A 118 -13.68 -6.69 9.95
N HIS A 119 -13.86 -6.62 8.63
CA HIS A 119 -12.86 -6.04 7.72
C HIS A 119 -12.67 -4.53 7.94
N GLU A 120 -13.73 -3.80 8.22
CA GLU A 120 -13.68 -2.35 8.43
C GLU A 120 -13.35 -1.95 9.89
N LEU A 121 -13.35 -2.91 10.83
CA LEU A 121 -13.08 -2.63 12.23
C LEU A 121 -11.62 -2.21 12.44
N GLY A 122 -11.40 -1.03 13.02
CA GLY A 122 -10.07 -0.47 13.27
C GLY A 122 -9.38 0.09 12.01
N LYS A 123 -10.11 0.23 10.89
CA LYS A 123 -9.59 0.83 9.65
C LYS A 123 -9.33 2.33 9.84
N THR A 124 -8.18 2.76 9.43
CA THR A 124 -7.75 4.17 9.47
C THR A 124 -6.87 4.50 8.26
N GLN A 125 -6.48 5.74 8.11
CA GLN A 125 -5.50 6.16 7.11
C GLN A 125 -4.23 6.67 7.78
N LEU A 126 -3.09 6.18 7.32
CA LEU A 126 -1.78 6.64 7.77
C LEU A 126 -0.90 6.97 6.55
N PRO A 127 0.03 7.93 6.72
CA PRO A 127 0.96 8.27 5.65
C PRO A 127 2.02 7.19 5.48
N THR A 128 2.35 6.88 4.23
CA THR A 128 3.54 6.11 3.85
C THR A 128 4.82 6.94 4.06
N THR A 129 5.97 6.35 3.85
CA THR A 129 7.26 7.07 3.87
C THR A 129 7.35 8.16 2.81
N MET A 130 6.59 8.06 1.73
CA MET A 130 6.50 9.07 0.68
C MET A 130 5.36 10.08 0.89
N GLY A 131 4.59 9.93 1.99
CA GLY A 131 3.52 10.85 2.37
C GLY A 131 2.14 10.55 1.77
N SER A 132 1.98 9.47 0.99
CA SER A 132 0.65 9.06 0.51
C SER A 132 -0.18 8.50 1.66
N LEU A 133 -1.47 8.87 1.73
CA LEU A 133 -2.39 8.26 2.68
C LEU A 133 -2.87 6.90 2.15
N VAL A 134 -2.67 5.86 2.94
CA VAL A 134 -3.11 4.51 2.62
C VAL A 134 -4.00 3.95 3.72
N TRP A 135 -4.93 3.06 3.35
CA TRP A 135 -5.78 2.35 4.30
C TRP A 135 -4.99 1.30 5.03
N THR A 136 -5.02 1.37 6.34
CA THR A 136 -4.39 0.43 7.26
C THR A 136 -5.26 0.23 8.49
N TYR A 137 -4.86 -0.66 9.38
CA TYR A 137 -5.48 -0.77 10.69
C TYR A 137 -4.77 0.12 11.71
N ASP A 138 -5.54 0.57 12.71
CA ASP A 138 -5.00 1.28 13.86
C ASP A 138 -4.09 0.37 14.71
N MET A 139 -3.46 0.96 15.72
CA MET A 139 -2.49 0.30 16.58
C MET A 139 -3.11 -0.89 17.33
N GLU A 140 -4.27 -0.72 17.93
CA GLU A 140 -4.96 -1.72 18.73
C GLU A 140 -5.37 -2.91 17.88
N ARG A 141 -6.00 -2.65 16.74
CA ARG A 141 -6.38 -3.69 15.80
C ARG A 141 -5.15 -4.44 15.27
N THR A 142 -4.08 -3.71 14.96
CA THR A 142 -2.83 -4.32 14.47
C THR A 142 -2.24 -5.28 15.49
N ILE A 143 -2.19 -4.91 16.75
CA ILE A 143 -1.69 -5.79 17.82
C ILE A 143 -2.57 -7.03 17.98
N CYS A 144 -3.90 -6.87 17.94
CA CYS A 144 -4.83 -8.01 17.96
C CYS A 144 -4.60 -8.97 16.79
N ASP A 145 -4.35 -8.43 15.58
CA ASP A 145 -4.07 -9.24 14.39
C ASP A 145 -2.72 -9.97 14.51
N ILE A 146 -1.68 -9.33 15.06
CA ILE A 146 -0.39 -9.95 15.34
C ILE A 146 -0.53 -11.12 16.33
N ILE A 147 -1.30 -10.95 17.39
CA ILE A 147 -1.56 -12.01 18.38
C ILE A 147 -2.32 -13.17 17.74
N ARG A 148 -3.39 -12.87 17.01
CA ARG A 148 -4.21 -13.89 16.34
C ARG A 148 -3.44 -14.67 15.28
N SER A 149 -2.53 -14.03 14.59
CA SER A 149 -1.74 -14.63 13.52
C SER A 149 -0.35 -15.10 13.98
N ARG A 150 -0.19 -15.38 15.29
CA ARG A 150 1.09 -15.73 15.93
C ARG A 150 1.92 -16.75 15.15
N ASN A 151 1.27 -17.76 14.59
CA ASN A 151 1.94 -18.85 13.86
C ASN A 151 2.47 -18.42 12.46
N ARG A 152 2.10 -17.24 12.00
CA ARG A 152 2.53 -16.65 10.71
C ARG A 152 3.46 -15.46 10.88
N ILE A 153 3.76 -15.08 12.12
CA ILE A 153 4.59 -13.93 12.47
C ILE A 153 5.90 -14.45 13.07
N ALA A 154 7.03 -13.89 12.66
CA ALA A 154 8.34 -14.23 13.22
C ALA A 154 8.38 -13.89 14.72
N ASP A 155 9.04 -14.74 15.53
CA ASP A 155 9.13 -14.58 16.99
C ASP A 155 9.66 -13.22 17.41
N GLU A 156 10.71 -12.75 16.73
CA GLU A 156 11.31 -11.44 16.99
C GLU A 156 10.31 -10.32 16.76
N THR A 157 9.59 -10.35 15.62
CA THR A 157 8.57 -9.34 15.28
C THR A 157 7.41 -9.37 16.29
N PHE A 158 6.96 -10.55 16.67
CA PHE A 158 5.90 -10.71 17.67
C PHE A 158 6.31 -10.10 19.01
N LEU A 159 7.44 -10.53 19.58
CA LEU A 159 7.91 -10.07 20.89
C LEU A 159 8.20 -8.57 20.91
N SER A 160 8.86 -8.05 19.86
CA SER A 160 9.17 -6.63 19.78
C SER A 160 7.93 -5.76 19.65
N SER A 161 6.94 -6.16 18.84
CA SER A 161 5.70 -5.41 18.65
C SER A 161 4.87 -5.34 19.94
N ILE A 162 4.73 -6.45 20.66
CA ILE A 162 4.02 -6.47 21.95
C ILE A 162 4.73 -5.58 22.98
N LYS A 163 6.06 -5.66 23.08
CA LYS A 163 6.85 -4.84 24.00
C LYS A 163 6.73 -3.34 23.66
N GLN A 164 6.86 -2.99 22.39
CA GLN A 164 6.74 -1.60 21.91
C GLN A 164 5.34 -1.04 22.19
N TYR A 165 4.29 -1.82 21.88
CA TYR A 165 2.92 -1.42 22.17
C TYR A 165 2.69 -1.22 23.68
N ALA A 166 3.15 -2.17 24.51
CA ALA A 166 2.99 -2.10 25.97
C ALA A 166 3.61 -0.84 26.58
N SER A 167 4.75 -0.39 26.02
CA SER A 167 5.45 0.83 26.45
C SER A 167 4.93 2.12 25.79
N SER A 168 4.05 2.04 24.79
CA SER A 168 3.50 3.19 24.10
C SER A 168 2.59 4.02 25.01
N SER A 169 2.74 5.35 24.99
CA SER A 169 1.83 6.30 25.63
C SER A 169 0.53 6.53 24.85
N HIS A 170 0.50 6.12 23.59
CA HIS A 170 -0.65 6.32 22.68
C HIS A 170 -1.62 5.13 22.64
N LYS A 171 -1.36 4.06 23.40
CA LYS A 171 -2.25 2.91 23.46
C LYS A 171 -3.62 3.28 24.05
N ASN A 172 -4.67 2.74 23.45
CA ASN A 172 -6.04 2.87 23.93
C ASN A 172 -6.55 1.48 24.36
N LEU A 173 -6.78 1.30 25.65
CA LEU A 173 -7.25 0.05 26.25
C LEU A 173 -8.73 0.12 26.68
N ALA A 174 -9.43 1.18 26.28
CA ALA A 174 -10.85 1.38 26.63
C ALA A 174 -11.80 0.59 25.72
#